data_a13bd47c4e37f2fbb5035dce6b981144
#
_entry.id   a13bd47c4e37f2fbb5035dce6b981144
#
_cell.length_a   1.000
_cell.length_b   1.000
_cell.length_c   1.000
_cell.angle_alpha   90.00
_cell.angle_beta   90.00
_cell.angle_gamma   90.00
#
_symmetry.space_group_name_H-M   'P 1'
#
loop_
_entity.id
_entity.type
_entity.pdbx_description
1 polymer ?
#
loop_
_entity_poly.entity_id
_entity_poly.type
_entity_poly.pdbx_seq_one_letter_code
_entity_poly.pdbx_strand_id
1 'polypeptide(L)'
;MNGLTKGTTVYSYDQFSNLVSAKESGFETIFRSADIVGNLYETKDCSDRIYGAGSRLEKSCINLKEKRNKYQGGYGKLITKGRQFFYDEEGNLAKKIEPDGGTWTYRYFGNGMLREVTRPDKSCVSFQYDTFGRRIEKSVTSIHSKGVSEGRQQKVIRFLWNGNNLFHEWEEKCTVGRRKTENKVDFKADYILKLEKREEEKAKKKQGREKIYLII
;
A
#
# COMPACT_ATOMS: atom_id res chain seq x y z
N MET A 1 38.43 -2.92 -3.01
CA MET A 1 37.54 -2.51 -1.89
C MET A 1 36.69 -1.34 -2.37
N ASN A 2 35.43 -1.57 -2.74
CA ASN A 2 34.55 -0.52 -3.17
C ASN A 2 33.94 0.16 -1.92
N GLY A 3 34.54 1.29 -1.54
CA GLY A 3 34.04 2.11 -0.44
C GLY A 3 32.63 2.62 -0.77
N LEU A 4 31.64 2.16 -0.03
CA LEU A 4 30.31 2.78 0.04
C LEU A 4 30.50 4.21 0.56
N THR A 5 30.39 5.21 -0.32
CA THR A 5 30.31 6.61 0.08
C THR A 5 29.03 6.79 0.87
N LYS A 6 29.13 6.90 2.21
CA LYS A 6 28.01 7.31 3.07
C LYS A 6 27.54 8.68 2.62
N GLY A 7 26.34 8.76 2.02
CA GLY A 7 25.69 10.01 1.74
C GLY A 7 25.37 10.74 3.07
N THR A 8 25.64 12.03 3.13
CA THR A 8 25.26 12.86 4.28
C THR A 8 23.92 13.53 3.97
N THR A 9 22.97 13.44 4.90
CA THR A 9 21.70 14.18 4.84
C THR A 9 21.71 15.28 5.87
N VAL A 10 21.49 16.52 5.44
CA VAL A 10 21.38 17.69 6.31
C VAL A 10 19.91 18.05 6.48
N TYR A 11 19.48 18.17 7.73
CA TYR A 11 18.13 18.59 8.11
C TYR A 11 18.17 20.01 8.65
N SER A 12 17.17 20.82 8.27
CA SER A 12 16.98 22.17 8.80
C SER A 12 15.64 22.27 9.52
N TYR A 13 15.62 23.00 10.65
CA TYR A 13 14.45 23.15 11.49
C TYR A 13 14.12 24.62 11.68
N ASP A 14 12.87 24.95 11.92
CA ASP A 14 12.42 26.28 12.30
C ASP A 14 12.64 26.52 13.82
N GLN A 15 12.27 27.73 14.29
CA GLN A 15 12.37 28.11 15.70
C GLN A 15 11.47 27.28 16.64
N PHE A 16 10.48 26.54 16.08
CA PHE A 16 9.57 25.66 16.82
C PHE A 16 9.97 24.18 16.72
N SER A 17 11.17 23.89 16.18
CA SER A 17 11.69 22.54 15.96
C SER A 17 10.92 21.72 14.91
N ASN A 18 10.16 22.36 14.03
CA ASN A 18 9.56 21.68 12.89
C ASN A 18 10.60 21.51 11.77
N LEU A 19 10.63 20.34 11.13
CA LEU A 19 11.49 20.07 9.99
C LEU A 19 11.04 20.92 8.79
N VAL A 20 11.90 21.83 8.31
CA VAL A 20 11.61 22.70 7.15
C VAL A 20 12.33 22.30 5.88
N SER A 21 13.43 21.57 5.96
CA SER A 21 14.08 21.02 4.79
C SER A 21 14.97 19.82 5.10
N ALA A 22 15.17 18.97 4.08
CA ALA A 22 16.13 17.88 4.06
C ALA A 22 16.94 17.93 2.76
N LYS A 23 18.26 17.88 2.87
CA LYS A 23 19.19 17.89 1.73
C LYS A 23 20.12 16.69 1.82
N GLU A 24 19.99 15.76 0.89
CA GLU A 24 20.91 14.65 0.73
C GLU A 24 22.04 15.03 -0.25
N SER A 25 23.28 14.59 0.05
CA SER A 25 24.44 14.85 -0.79
C SER A 25 24.21 14.34 -2.22
N GLY A 26 24.32 15.24 -3.22
CA GLY A 26 24.07 14.93 -4.62
C GLY A 26 22.59 14.98 -5.07
N PHE A 27 21.67 15.37 -4.21
CA PHE A 27 20.25 15.54 -4.51
C PHE A 27 19.77 16.98 -4.27
N GLU A 28 18.63 17.33 -4.88
CA GLU A 28 17.97 18.61 -4.62
C GLU A 28 17.40 18.66 -3.20
N THR A 29 17.34 19.85 -2.61
CA THR A 29 16.74 20.06 -1.30
C THR A 29 15.22 19.80 -1.35
N ILE A 30 14.72 18.97 -0.46
CA ILE A 30 13.29 18.77 -0.25
C ILE A 30 12.85 19.72 0.85
N PHE A 31 11.87 20.57 0.56
CA PHE A 31 11.29 21.47 1.54
C PHE A 31 10.06 20.85 2.22
N ARG A 32 9.75 21.37 3.40
CA ARG A 32 8.56 21.06 4.20
C ARG A 32 7.94 22.39 4.64
N SER A 33 7.53 23.17 3.62
CA SER A 33 6.89 24.47 3.86
C SER A 33 5.44 24.25 4.26
N ALA A 34 4.94 25.02 5.22
CA ALA A 34 3.54 25.01 5.62
C ALA A 34 2.91 26.37 5.35
N ASP A 35 1.64 26.39 4.94
CA ASP A 35 0.85 27.61 4.90
C ASP A 35 0.25 27.92 6.29
N ILE A 36 -0.49 29.03 6.39
CA ILE A 36 -1.06 29.51 7.64
C ILE A 36 -2.09 28.54 8.27
N VAL A 37 -2.69 27.65 7.47
CA VAL A 37 -3.65 26.65 7.94
C VAL A 37 -3.01 25.27 8.14
N GLY A 38 -1.71 25.13 7.92
CA GLY A 38 -0.94 23.91 8.16
C GLY A 38 -0.86 22.96 6.98
N ASN A 39 -1.28 23.35 5.77
CA ASN A 39 -1.08 22.52 4.58
C ASN A 39 0.42 22.45 4.22
N LEU A 40 0.89 21.26 3.85
CA LEU A 40 2.31 20.99 3.61
C LEU A 40 2.66 21.03 2.12
N TYR A 41 3.79 21.63 1.80
CA TYR A 41 4.36 21.75 0.45
C TYR A 41 5.79 21.21 0.42
N GLU A 42 6.25 20.74 -0.76
CA GLU A 42 7.62 20.29 -0.98
C GLU A 42 8.51 21.36 -1.63
N THR A 43 7.96 22.54 -1.94
CA THR A 43 8.68 23.71 -2.43
C THR A 43 8.66 24.84 -1.40
N LYS A 44 9.69 25.68 -1.44
CA LYS A 44 9.82 26.83 -0.50
C LYS A 44 8.71 27.86 -0.68
N ASP A 45 8.24 28.03 -1.91
CA ASP A 45 7.23 29.01 -2.32
C ASP A 45 5.80 28.46 -2.30
N CYS A 46 5.60 27.25 -1.77
CA CYS A 46 4.30 26.60 -1.69
C CYS A 46 3.58 26.45 -3.05
N SER A 47 4.33 26.27 -4.15
CA SER A 47 3.78 26.26 -5.52
C SER A 47 3.48 24.86 -6.07
N ASP A 48 3.93 23.81 -5.42
CA ASP A 48 3.86 22.43 -5.93
C ASP A 48 2.52 21.72 -5.66
N ARG A 49 1.62 22.33 -4.89
CA ARG A 49 0.36 21.73 -4.47
C ARG A 49 -0.78 22.74 -4.50
N ILE A 50 -2.00 22.22 -4.69
CA ILE A 50 -3.24 22.98 -4.55
C ILE A 50 -4.12 22.21 -3.57
N TYR A 51 -4.58 22.92 -2.56
CA TYR A 51 -5.54 22.44 -1.58
C TYR A 51 -6.89 23.11 -1.78
N GLY A 52 -7.96 22.33 -1.70
CA GLY A 52 -9.33 22.81 -1.74
C GLY A 52 -9.95 22.95 -0.35
N ALA A 53 -11.27 23.00 -0.31
CA ALA A 53 -12.03 23.12 0.93
C ALA A 53 -11.68 22.01 1.92
N GLY A 54 -11.52 22.38 3.20
CA GLY A 54 -11.16 21.45 4.28
C GLY A 54 -9.75 20.89 4.14
N SER A 55 -8.81 21.64 3.57
CA SER A 55 -7.41 21.23 3.35
C SER A 55 -7.24 19.94 2.54
N ARG A 56 -8.19 19.61 1.67
CA ARG A 56 -8.10 18.46 0.78
C ARG A 56 -7.11 18.73 -0.35
N LEU A 57 -6.16 17.83 -0.54
CA LEU A 57 -5.16 17.94 -1.60
C LEU A 57 -5.82 17.66 -2.96
N GLU A 58 -6.02 18.69 -3.79
CA GLU A 58 -6.59 18.56 -5.13
C GLU A 58 -5.52 18.30 -6.20
N LYS A 59 -4.36 18.95 -6.08
CA LYS A 59 -3.24 18.74 -7.00
C LYS A 59 -1.90 18.69 -6.26
N SER A 60 -0.98 17.90 -6.78
CA SER A 60 0.41 17.85 -6.28
C SER A 60 1.40 17.66 -7.41
N CYS A 61 2.70 17.80 -7.08
CA CYS A 61 3.81 17.67 -8.03
C CYS A 61 3.72 18.64 -9.20
N ILE A 62 3.13 19.84 -8.99
CA ILE A 62 3.06 20.89 -9.99
C ILE A 62 4.44 21.55 -10.05
N ASN A 63 4.94 21.83 -11.25
CA ASN A 63 6.24 22.49 -11.50
C ASN A 63 7.47 21.79 -10.88
N LEU A 64 7.34 20.55 -10.41
CA LEU A 64 8.47 19.76 -9.97
C LEU A 64 9.16 19.08 -11.17
N LYS A 65 10.48 19.03 -11.14
CA LYS A 65 11.25 18.21 -12.06
C LYS A 65 11.08 16.73 -11.69
N GLU A 66 10.87 15.90 -12.70
CA GLU A 66 10.80 14.45 -12.49
C GLU A 66 12.10 13.95 -11.82
N LYS A 67 12.01 13.33 -10.65
CA LYS A 67 13.17 12.71 -9.98
C LYS A 67 13.66 11.55 -10.84
N ARG A 68 14.76 11.72 -11.54
CA ARG A 68 15.40 10.62 -12.26
C ARG A 68 16.29 9.82 -11.33
N ASN A 69 16.25 8.50 -11.51
CA ASN A 69 17.20 7.61 -10.88
C ASN A 69 18.63 7.99 -11.31
N LYS A 70 19.56 8.00 -10.36
CA LYS A 70 20.98 8.36 -10.49
C LYS A 70 21.70 7.66 -11.66
N TYR A 71 21.12 6.61 -12.25
CA TYR A 71 21.68 5.82 -13.33
C TYR A 71 21.22 6.21 -14.75
N GLN A 72 20.27 7.13 -14.89
CA GLN A 72 19.81 7.63 -16.18
C GLN A 72 20.23 9.09 -16.33
N GLY A 73 21.44 9.32 -16.85
CA GLY A 73 21.97 10.65 -17.12
C GLY A 73 21.01 11.49 -17.98
N GLY A 74 20.76 12.73 -17.56
CA GLY A 74 19.94 13.74 -18.25
C GLY A 74 19.05 14.55 -17.32
N TYR A 75 18.60 15.73 -17.77
CA TYR A 75 17.70 16.58 -17.02
C TYR A 75 16.30 15.97 -16.93
N GLY A 76 15.72 15.88 -15.74
CA GLY A 76 14.34 15.42 -15.54
C GLY A 76 13.34 16.29 -16.29
N LYS A 77 12.30 15.68 -16.85
CA LYS A 77 11.20 16.39 -17.51
C LYS A 77 10.42 17.18 -16.48
N LEU A 78 10.10 18.44 -16.77
CA LEU A 78 9.24 19.26 -15.92
C LEU A 78 7.82 18.68 -15.90
N ILE A 79 7.30 18.41 -14.72
CA ILE A 79 5.92 17.94 -14.53
C ILE A 79 5.01 19.17 -14.53
N THR A 80 4.39 19.47 -15.66
CA THR A 80 3.52 20.65 -15.82
C THR A 80 2.08 20.39 -15.40
N LYS A 81 1.58 19.17 -15.55
CA LYS A 81 0.18 18.85 -15.25
C LYS A 81 -0.07 18.47 -13.80
N GLY A 82 0.96 18.04 -13.07
CA GLY A 82 0.83 17.57 -11.70
C GLY A 82 -0.07 16.32 -11.57
N ARG A 83 -0.18 15.83 -10.37
CA ARG A 83 -1.09 14.74 -9.97
C ARG A 83 -2.40 15.38 -9.50
N GLN A 84 -3.55 14.82 -9.91
CA GLN A 84 -4.87 15.32 -9.53
C GLN A 84 -5.58 14.33 -8.64
N PHE A 85 -6.34 14.82 -7.67
CA PHE A 85 -7.10 14.02 -6.69
C PHE A 85 -8.56 14.47 -6.70
N PHE A 86 -9.49 13.52 -6.68
CA PHE A 86 -10.93 13.75 -6.67
C PHE A 86 -11.53 12.94 -5.53
N TYR A 87 -12.43 13.55 -4.81
CA TYR A 87 -13.04 12.98 -3.61
C TYR A 87 -14.53 12.74 -3.82
N ASP A 88 -15.10 11.77 -3.11
CA ASP A 88 -16.53 11.55 -3.04
C ASP A 88 -17.20 12.51 -2.03
N GLU A 89 -18.53 12.38 -1.87
CA GLU A 89 -19.32 13.22 -0.97
C GLU A 89 -18.93 13.04 0.51
N GLU A 90 -18.47 11.84 0.87
CA GLU A 90 -18.01 11.51 2.21
C GLU A 90 -16.56 11.99 2.46
N GLY A 91 -15.87 12.48 1.43
CA GLY A 91 -14.51 12.98 1.51
C GLY A 91 -13.43 11.90 1.34
N ASN A 92 -13.79 10.69 0.91
CA ASN A 92 -12.83 9.67 0.55
C ASN A 92 -12.26 9.93 -0.85
N LEU A 93 -11.00 9.56 -1.09
CA LEU A 93 -10.37 9.68 -2.40
C LEU A 93 -11.02 8.73 -3.41
N ALA A 94 -11.85 9.24 -4.32
CA ALA A 94 -12.54 8.44 -5.33
C ALA A 94 -11.69 8.17 -6.57
N LYS A 95 -10.85 9.15 -6.97
CA LYS A 95 -10.04 9.07 -8.20
C LYS A 95 -8.74 9.84 -8.07
N LYS A 96 -7.66 9.29 -8.63
CA LYS A 96 -6.37 9.95 -8.77
C LYS A 96 -5.91 9.86 -10.23
N ILE A 97 -5.40 10.95 -10.78
CA ILE A 97 -4.81 11.00 -12.12
C ILE A 97 -3.33 11.37 -11.96
N GLU A 98 -2.46 10.50 -12.48
CA GLU A 98 -1.01 10.75 -12.51
C GLU A 98 -0.64 11.74 -13.63
N PRO A 99 0.55 12.35 -13.61
CA PRO A 99 0.98 13.30 -14.64
C PRO A 99 1.05 12.72 -16.06
N ASP A 100 1.25 11.40 -16.18
CA ASP A 100 1.25 10.64 -17.44
C ASP A 100 -0.15 10.31 -17.97
N GLY A 101 -1.20 10.67 -17.22
CA GLY A 101 -2.60 10.38 -17.52
C GLY A 101 -3.10 9.06 -16.92
N GLY A 102 -2.23 8.27 -16.28
CA GLY A 102 -2.62 7.05 -15.60
C GLY A 102 -3.67 7.30 -14.53
N THR A 103 -4.80 6.58 -14.61
CA THR A 103 -5.94 6.81 -13.73
C THR A 103 -6.10 5.67 -12.73
N TRP A 104 -6.22 6.03 -11.45
CA TRP A 104 -6.55 5.16 -10.34
C TRP A 104 -7.95 5.48 -9.86
N THR A 105 -8.79 4.48 -9.61
CA THR A 105 -10.10 4.65 -8.98
C THR A 105 -10.18 3.85 -7.70
N TYR A 106 -10.87 4.40 -6.73
CA TYR A 106 -11.01 3.84 -5.38
C TYR A 106 -12.48 3.68 -5.06
N ARG A 107 -12.85 2.59 -4.42
CA ARG A 107 -14.20 2.34 -3.91
C ARG A 107 -14.10 1.95 -2.45
N TYR A 108 -15.09 2.35 -1.69
CA TYR A 108 -15.14 2.12 -0.25
C TYR A 108 -16.38 1.31 0.14
N PHE A 109 -16.32 0.67 1.28
CA PHE A 109 -17.49 0.16 1.95
C PHE A 109 -18.24 1.32 2.62
N GLY A 110 -19.53 1.14 2.99
CA GLY A 110 -20.30 2.15 3.67
C GLY A 110 -19.76 2.58 5.05
N ASN A 111 -18.81 1.84 5.62
CA ASN A 111 -18.10 2.19 6.84
C ASN A 111 -16.77 2.95 6.59
N GLY A 112 -16.52 3.40 5.36
CA GLY A 112 -15.30 4.14 4.98
C GLY A 112 -14.05 3.30 4.74
N MET A 113 -14.09 1.97 4.92
CA MET A 113 -12.94 1.12 4.63
C MET A 113 -12.77 0.92 3.12
N LEU A 114 -11.51 0.93 2.65
CA LEU A 114 -11.17 0.76 1.24
C LEU A 114 -11.59 -0.64 0.75
N ARG A 115 -12.52 -0.70 -0.21
CA ARG A 115 -13.04 -1.94 -0.79
C ARG A 115 -12.24 -2.40 -2.00
N GLU A 116 -11.94 -1.47 -2.91
CA GLU A 116 -11.37 -1.79 -4.23
C GLU A 116 -10.54 -0.64 -4.77
N VAL A 117 -9.46 -0.98 -5.47
CA VAL A 117 -8.62 -0.05 -6.23
C VAL A 117 -8.46 -0.58 -7.64
N THR A 118 -8.88 0.20 -8.66
CA THR A 118 -8.56 -0.09 -10.06
C THR A 118 -7.34 0.74 -10.47
N ARG A 119 -6.35 0.09 -11.05
CA ARG A 119 -5.11 0.68 -11.53
C ARG A 119 -5.20 1.14 -12.98
N PRO A 120 -4.24 1.96 -13.47
CA PRO A 120 -4.19 2.38 -14.89
C PRO A 120 -4.14 1.21 -15.87
N ASP A 121 -3.48 0.11 -15.52
CA ASP A 121 -3.39 -1.13 -16.31
C ASP A 121 -4.68 -1.98 -16.29
N LYS A 122 -5.77 -1.45 -15.71
CA LYS A 122 -7.05 -2.12 -15.50
C LYS A 122 -6.99 -3.30 -14.52
N SER A 123 -5.86 -3.55 -13.88
CA SER A 123 -5.84 -4.51 -12.78
C SER A 123 -6.65 -3.98 -11.60
N CYS A 124 -7.32 -4.89 -10.90
CA CYS A 124 -8.16 -4.57 -9.77
C CYS A 124 -7.59 -5.21 -8.50
N VAL A 125 -7.51 -4.43 -7.44
CA VAL A 125 -7.12 -4.89 -6.11
C VAL A 125 -8.31 -4.73 -5.19
N SER A 126 -8.81 -5.81 -4.60
CA SER A 126 -9.90 -5.79 -3.64
C SER A 126 -9.45 -6.21 -2.24
N PHE A 127 -10.15 -5.75 -1.23
CA PHE A 127 -9.84 -5.98 0.16
C PHE A 127 -11.05 -6.49 0.92
N GLN A 128 -10.81 -7.38 1.89
CA GLN A 128 -11.81 -7.80 2.87
C GLN A 128 -11.28 -7.61 4.28
N TYR A 129 -12.19 -7.33 5.19
CA TYR A 129 -11.90 -7.01 6.58
C TYR A 129 -12.74 -7.86 7.50
N ASP A 130 -12.23 -8.11 8.69
CA ASP A 130 -13.01 -8.69 9.78
C ASP A 130 -13.87 -7.63 10.48
N THR A 131 -14.63 -8.04 11.48
CA THR A 131 -15.50 -7.18 12.27
C THR A 131 -14.76 -6.12 13.09
N PHE A 132 -13.46 -6.29 13.28
CA PHE A 132 -12.58 -5.33 13.97
C PHE A 132 -11.89 -4.36 13.02
N GLY A 133 -12.18 -4.41 11.71
CA GLY A 133 -11.57 -3.56 10.69
C GLY A 133 -10.16 -4.02 10.27
N ARG A 134 -9.71 -5.20 10.68
CA ARG A 134 -8.41 -5.73 10.29
C ARG A 134 -8.53 -6.41 8.92
N ARG A 135 -7.59 -6.12 8.02
CA ARG A 135 -7.60 -6.70 6.67
C ARG A 135 -7.30 -8.20 6.72
N ILE A 136 -8.25 -9.04 6.29
CA ILE A 136 -8.13 -10.49 6.24
C ILE A 136 -7.78 -11.02 4.86
N GLU A 137 -8.09 -10.26 3.80
CA GLU A 137 -7.81 -10.65 2.41
C GLU A 137 -7.44 -9.44 1.54
N LYS A 138 -6.48 -9.65 0.65
CA LYS A 138 -6.15 -8.78 -0.47
C LYS A 138 -6.11 -9.63 -1.74
N SER A 139 -7.00 -9.35 -2.68
CA SER A 139 -7.06 -10.05 -3.97
C SER A 139 -6.60 -9.11 -5.09
N VAL A 140 -5.74 -9.59 -5.96
CA VAL A 140 -5.26 -8.84 -7.13
C VAL A 140 -5.69 -9.61 -8.37
N THR A 141 -6.51 -8.98 -9.21
CA THR A 141 -6.96 -9.54 -10.50
C THR A 141 -6.32 -8.73 -11.62
N SER A 142 -5.53 -9.39 -12.47
CA SER A 142 -4.94 -8.78 -13.67
C SER A 142 -5.51 -9.39 -14.93
N ILE A 143 -5.70 -8.54 -15.97
CA ILE A 143 -6.12 -8.97 -17.30
C ILE A 143 -4.86 -9.02 -18.16
N HIS A 144 -4.42 -10.22 -18.55
CA HIS A 144 -3.32 -10.37 -19.50
C HIS A 144 -3.91 -10.45 -20.92
N SER A 145 -3.80 -9.34 -21.66
CA SER A 145 -4.06 -9.30 -23.10
C SER A 145 -2.77 -9.59 -23.88
N LYS A 146 -2.26 -10.83 -23.80
CA LYS A 146 -1.28 -11.33 -24.79
C LYS A 146 -1.88 -12.56 -25.44
N GLY A 147 -2.26 -12.38 -26.71
CA GLY A 147 -2.81 -13.31 -27.67
C GLY A 147 -2.86 -14.79 -27.26
N VAL A 148 -4.04 -15.39 -27.48
CA VAL A 148 -4.41 -16.81 -27.46
C VAL A 148 -5.12 -17.35 -26.21
N SER A 149 -5.11 -16.73 -25.04
CA SER A 149 -6.10 -17.05 -24.00
C SER A 149 -6.32 -15.85 -23.08
N GLU A 150 -7.54 -15.32 -23.06
CA GLU A 150 -8.01 -14.38 -22.04
C GLU A 150 -8.04 -15.09 -20.68
N GLY A 151 -6.90 -15.13 -20.00
CA GLY A 151 -6.75 -15.69 -18.66
C GLY A 151 -6.72 -14.55 -17.64
N ARG A 152 -7.74 -14.46 -16.79
CA ARG A 152 -7.63 -13.65 -15.56
C ARG A 152 -6.74 -14.40 -14.58
N GLN A 153 -5.60 -13.84 -14.24
CA GLN A 153 -4.82 -14.32 -13.12
C GLN A 153 -5.29 -13.61 -11.84
N GLN A 154 -5.60 -14.39 -10.84
CA GLN A 154 -5.95 -13.90 -9.53
C GLN A 154 -4.91 -14.36 -8.52
N LYS A 155 -4.35 -13.41 -7.80
CA LYS A 155 -3.46 -13.62 -6.66
C LYS A 155 -4.21 -13.21 -5.41
N VAL A 156 -4.33 -14.10 -4.45
CA VAL A 156 -4.97 -13.84 -3.17
C VAL A 156 -3.92 -13.89 -2.06
N ILE A 157 -3.88 -12.85 -1.24
CA ILE A 157 -3.05 -12.78 -0.04
C ILE A 157 -3.99 -12.76 1.16
N ARG A 158 -3.77 -13.66 2.10
CA ARG A 158 -4.56 -13.77 3.32
C ARG A 158 -3.74 -13.37 4.53
N PHE A 159 -4.41 -12.80 5.50
CA PHE A 159 -3.81 -12.29 6.74
C PHE A 159 -4.48 -12.93 7.93
N LEU A 160 -3.66 -13.44 8.84
CA LEU A 160 -4.08 -13.99 10.12
C LEU A 160 -3.60 -13.08 11.24
N TRP A 161 -4.50 -12.75 12.16
CA TRP A 161 -4.24 -11.82 13.25
C TRP A 161 -4.29 -12.53 14.60
N ASN A 162 -3.39 -12.14 15.50
CA ASN A 162 -3.45 -12.46 16.92
C ASN A 162 -3.65 -11.16 17.71
N GLY A 163 -4.89 -10.90 18.13
CA GLY A 163 -5.26 -9.56 18.60
C GLY A 163 -5.01 -8.50 17.53
N ASN A 164 -4.22 -7.48 17.85
CA ASN A 164 -3.85 -6.42 16.93
C ASN A 164 -2.54 -6.68 16.16
N ASN A 165 -1.88 -7.81 16.41
CA ASN A 165 -0.63 -8.16 15.76
C ASN A 165 -0.89 -9.07 14.56
N LEU A 166 -0.28 -8.74 13.42
CA LEU A 166 -0.26 -9.65 12.27
C LEU A 166 0.55 -10.90 12.63
N PHE A 167 -0.12 -12.05 12.66
CA PHE A 167 0.50 -13.31 13.05
C PHE A 167 1.08 -14.05 11.85
N HIS A 168 0.36 -14.06 10.72
CA HIS A 168 0.77 -14.76 9.52
C HIS A 168 0.19 -14.13 8.25
N GLU A 169 0.96 -14.17 7.17
CA GLU A 169 0.56 -13.78 5.82
C GLU A 169 0.97 -14.89 4.86
N TRP A 170 0.07 -15.25 3.92
CA TRP A 170 0.39 -16.25 2.88
C TRP A 170 -0.29 -15.90 1.57
N GLU A 171 0.27 -16.39 0.48
CA GLU A 171 -0.22 -16.20 -0.88
C GLU A 171 -0.87 -17.47 -1.41
N GLU A 172 -2.06 -17.32 -1.99
CA GLU A 172 -2.74 -18.34 -2.77
C GLU A 172 -2.76 -17.94 -4.25
N LYS A 173 -2.23 -18.78 -5.12
CA LYS A 173 -2.30 -18.58 -6.57
C LYS A 173 -3.56 -19.27 -7.10
N CYS A 174 -4.54 -18.49 -7.52
CA CYS A 174 -5.74 -19.00 -8.16
C CYS A 174 -5.62 -18.78 -9.67
N THR A 175 -5.48 -19.84 -10.45
CA THR A 175 -5.72 -19.78 -11.89
C THR A 175 -7.22 -19.81 -12.11
N VAL A 176 -7.80 -18.70 -12.56
CA VAL A 176 -9.22 -18.66 -12.97
C VAL A 176 -9.36 -19.35 -14.32
N GLY A 177 -9.35 -20.68 -14.31
CA GLY A 177 -9.82 -21.49 -15.41
C GLY A 177 -11.35 -21.50 -15.42
N ARG A 178 -11.96 -21.71 -16.62
CA ARG A 178 -13.41 -21.83 -16.87
C ARG A 178 -14.15 -22.37 -15.64
N ARG A 179 -15.22 -21.70 -15.23
CA ARG A 179 -16.12 -22.14 -14.16
C ARG A 179 -16.47 -23.63 -14.35
N LYS A 180 -15.85 -24.49 -13.61
CA LYS A 180 -16.52 -25.68 -13.11
C LYS A 180 -17.26 -25.21 -11.85
N THR A 181 -18.57 -25.23 -11.94
CA THR A 181 -19.47 -25.21 -10.80
C THR A 181 -19.21 -26.46 -9.98
N GLU A 182 -18.26 -26.39 -9.07
CA GLU A 182 -18.08 -27.44 -8.07
C GLU A 182 -17.41 -26.84 -6.82
N ASN A 183 -18.19 -26.95 -5.76
CA ASN A 183 -17.83 -26.88 -4.35
C ASN A 183 -17.23 -25.56 -3.85
N LYS A 184 -18.11 -24.76 -3.24
CA LYS A 184 -17.72 -23.91 -2.10
C LYS A 184 -17.01 -24.82 -1.11
N VAL A 185 -15.69 -24.89 -1.19
CA VAL A 185 -14.88 -25.38 -0.09
C VAL A 185 -15.16 -24.42 1.05
N ASP A 186 -15.74 -24.94 2.13
CA ASP A 186 -16.00 -24.16 3.33
C ASP A 186 -14.65 -23.88 3.99
N PHE A 187 -13.97 -22.81 3.53
CA PHE A 187 -12.67 -22.37 4.02
C PHE A 187 -12.65 -22.13 5.52
N LYS A 188 -13.83 -21.91 6.13
CA LYS A 188 -13.98 -21.75 7.56
C LYS A 188 -13.77 -23.09 8.29
N ALA A 189 -14.28 -24.19 7.74
CA ALA A 189 -14.11 -25.52 8.30
C ALA A 189 -12.67 -26.02 8.18
N ASP A 190 -12.03 -25.84 7.02
CA ASP A 190 -10.63 -26.27 6.79
C ASP A 190 -9.64 -25.44 7.63
N TYR A 191 -9.94 -24.18 7.89
CA TYR A 191 -9.15 -23.29 8.72
C TYR A 191 -9.25 -23.69 10.22
N ILE A 192 -10.47 -23.94 10.70
CA ILE A 192 -10.70 -24.40 12.09
C ILE A 192 -9.99 -25.74 12.32
N LEU A 193 -10.09 -26.67 11.37
CA LEU A 193 -9.43 -27.97 11.45
C LEU A 193 -7.89 -27.87 11.53
N LYS A 194 -7.30 -26.90 10.81
CA LYS A 194 -5.85 -26.63 10.87
C LYS A 194 -5.42 -25.99 12.18
N LEU A 195 -6.26 -25.18 12.80
CA LEU A 195 -6.00 -24.61 14.13
C LEU A 195 -6.08 -25.70 15.20
N GLU A 196 -7.11 -26.54 15.19
CA GLU A 196 -7.28 -27.63 16.13
C GLU A 196 -6.11 -28.62 16.09
N LYS A 197 -5.66 -29.02 14.91
CA LYS A 197 -4.46 -29.88 14.75
C LYS A 197 -3.18 -29.24 15.34
N ARG A 198 -2.99 -27.93 15.18
CA ARG A 198 -1.84 -27.23 15.77
C ARG A 198 -1.91 -27.14 17.29
N GLU A 199 -3.09 -26.93 17.84
CA GLU A 199 -3.31 -26.92 19.29
C GLU A 199 -3.07 -28.32 19.88
N GLU A 200 -3.54 -29.38 19.22
CA GLU A 200 -3.25 -30.75 19.61
C GLU A 200 -1.76 -31.10 19.57
N GLU A 201 -1.04 -30.64 18.53
CA GLU A 201 0.42 -30.85 18.46
C GLU A 201 1.17 -30.12 19.58
N LYS A 202 0.74 -28.90 19.91
CA LYS A 202 1.31 -28.14 21.05
C LYS A 202 1.02 -28.84 22.38
N ALA A 203 -0.20 -29.34 22.58
CA ALA A 203 -0.57 -30.08 23.78
C ALA A 203 0.24 -31.36 23.93
N LYS A 204 0.43 -32.12 22.84
CA LYS A 204 1.28 -33.34 22.84
C LYS A 204 2.75 -33.02 23.15
N LYS A 205 3.29 -31.92 22.64
CA LYS A 205 4.66 -31.45 22.94
C LYS A 205 4.80 -31.02 24.41
N LYS A 206 3.77 -30.42 24.99
CA LYS A 206 3.76 -30.01 26.40
C LYS A 206 3.72 -31.23 27.33
N GLN A 207 2.84 -32.23 27.06
CA GLN A 207 2.79 -33.48 27.80
C GLN A 207 4.08 -34.30 27.67
N GLY A 208 4.72 -34.30 26.52
CA GLY A 208 6.02 -34.96 26.33
C GLY A 208 7.13 -34.31 27.17
N ARG A 209 7.10 -32.99 27.38
CA ARG A 209 8.06 -32.28 28.24
C ARG A 209 7.79 -32.53 29.73
N GLU A 210 6.55 -32.59 30.18
CA GLU A 210 6.21 -32.88 31.57
C GLU A 210 6.57 -34.33 31.99
N LYS A 211 6.51 -35.29 31.05
CA LYS A 211 6.97 -36.67 31.32
C LYS A 211 8.49 -36.77 31.46
N ILE A 212 9.28 -35.89 30.86
CA ILE A 212 10.73 -35.88 31.00
C ILE A 212 11.17 -35.33 32.38
N TYR A 213 10.40 -34.42 32.98
CA TYR A 213 10.71 -33.89 34.31
C TYR A 213 10.29 -34.78 35.47
N LEU A 214 9.55 -35.88 35.23
CA LEU A 214 9.13 -36.83 36.24
C LEU A 214 10.04 -38.09 36.30
N ILE A 215 11.11 -38.17 35.52
CA ILE A 215 12.04 -39.31 35.45
C ILE A 215 13.47 -38.90 35.88
N ILE A 216 13.66 -37.71 36.46
CA ILE A 216 14.90 -37.28 37.15
C ILE A 216 14.52 -37.04 38.66
#